data_ef514ed226858bcc8f5ce7805d5222f7
#
_entry.id   ef514ed226858bcc8f5ce7805d5222f7
#
_cell.length_a   1.000
_cell.length_b   1.000
_cell.length_c   1.000
_cell.angle_alpha   90.00
_cell.angle_beta   90.00
_cell.angle_gamma   90.00
#
_symmetry.space_group_name_H-M   'P 1'
#
loop_
_entity.id
_entity.type
_entity.pdbx_description
1 polymer ?
#
loop_
_entity_poly.entity_id
_entity_poly.type
_entity_poly.pdbx_seq_one_letter_code
_entity_poly.pdbx_strand_id
1 'polypeptide(L)'
;MKLGLTIGYSGANLRLPMKRILRAEELGYDSIWTAESYGSDAFSPLAYLAAVTKRIRLGSGVIQLAARTPANAAMTAGTIDALAGGNRVIVGLGVSGPQIVEGWYGQPWGRPYYRLRDYIMIMRKIFRREGPVSHSGKEISLPYEGPGSSGLAKPLRSILHMNPDIPIMLGAENEATVKLCAELCDGWLPLGFVPGSMPRYRPWLETGFRRAGNGKSLEKFEIYPMLPVIIEKDVGSAMARMKPEIALYVGGMGARNKNFHNELMIQQGFPEAAARIQELYLAGRKEEAAAAVPDDLIDLRALIGPPDRIRTRYREWENSGATGFLIQAGQDEAIDLMADVAGIRG
;
A
#
# COMPACT_ATOMS: atom_id res chain seq x y z
N MET A 1 -5.76 -1.51 -18.37
CA MET A 1 -4.98 -1.36 -17.12
C MET A 1 -5.78 -0.51 -16.14
N LYS A 2 -5.92 -0.93 -14.86
CA LYS A 2 -6.62 -0.13 -13.85
C LYS A 2 -5.72 0.98 -13.31
N LEU A 3 -6.28 2.15 -13.04
CA LEU A 3 -5.56 3.25 -12.39
C LEU A 3 -6.23 3.61 -11.06
N GLY A 4 -5.45 3.67 -10.00
CA GLY A 4 -5.81 4.25 -8.72
C GLY A 4 -5.10 5.59 -8.54
N LEU A 5 -5.76 6.58 -7.94
CA LEU A 5 -5.12 7.83 -7.53
C LEU A 5 -4.73 7.73 -6.07
N THR A 6 -3.45 7.85 -5.74
CA THR A 6 -3.02 7.94 -4.34
C THR A 6 -2.94 9.40 -3.88
N ILE A 7 -3.54 9.67 -2.73
CA ILE A 7 -3.49 10.98 -2.06
C ILE A 7 -2.68 10.92 -0.76
N GLY A 8 -2.23 9.72 -0.37
CA GLY A 8 -1.38 9.53 0.80
C GLY A 8 -2.04 9.89 2.13
N TYR A 9 -1.26 10.33 3.09
CA TYR A 9 -1.68 10.89 4.37
C TYR A 9 -1.27 12.37 4.49
N SER A 10 -1.86 13.10 5.43
CA SER A 10 -1.63 14.54 5.55
C SER A 10 -0.22 14.89 6.06
N GLY A 11 0.27 16.04 5.62
CA GLY A 11 1.26 16.81 6.37
C GLY A 11 0.63 17.57 7.54
N ALA A 12 1.20 18.73 7.89
CA ALA A 12 0.71 19.57 9.02
C ALA A 12 -0.77 19.98 8.91
N ASN A 13 -1.29 20.11 7.70
CA ASN A 13 -2.69 20.46 7.45
C ASN A 13 -3.34 19.45 6.51
N LEU A 14 -4.45 18.86 6.92
CA LEU A 14 -5.21 17.97 6.05
C LEU A 14 -6.00 18.79 5.02
N ARG A 15 -5.64 18.62 3.76
CA ARG A 15 -6.40 19.18 2.62
C ARG A 15 -6.51 18.11 1.54
N LEU A 16 -7.73 17.68 1.27
CA LEU A 16 -7.99 16.76 0.18
C LEU A 16 -7.99 17.52 -1.15
N PRO A 17 -7.27 17.05 -2.19
CA PRO A 17 -7.25 17.68 -3.51
C PRO A 17 -8.55 17.36 -4.27
N MET A 18 -9.68 17.89 -3.79
CA MET A 18 -11.03 17.49 -4.25
C MET A 18 -11.23 17.63 -5.75
N LYS A 19 -10.71 18.70 -6.37
CA LYS A 19 -10.78 18.90 -7.83
C LYS A 19 -10.17 17.70 -8.57
N ARG A 20 -8.99 17.25 -8.13
CA ARG A 20 -8.26 16.11 -8.71
C ARG A 20 -8.96 14.79 -8.46
N ILE A 21 -9.51 14.60 -7.26
CA ILE A 21 -10.26 13.40 -6.88
C ILE A 21 -11.49 13.23 -7.76
N LEU A 22 -12.30 14.29 -7.91
CA LEU A 22 -13.50 14.26 -8.74
C LEU A 22 -13.14 14.09 -10.23
N ARG A 23 -12.05 14.74 -10.65
CA ARG A 23 -11.54 14.55 -12.03
C ARG A 23 -11.10 13.11 -12.30
N ALA A 24 -10.44 12.45 -11.35
CA ALA A 24 -10.07 11.04 -11.49
C ALA A 24 -11.32 10.14 -11.65
N GLU A 25 -12.37 10.38 -10.85
CA GLU A 25 -13.64 9.65 -11.02
C GLU A 25 -14.28 9.90 -12.41
N GLU A 26 -14.30 11.14 -12.89
CA GLU A 26 -14.81 11.50 -14.23
C GLU A 26 -14.04 10.79 -15.34
N LEU A 27 -12.72 10.71 -15.22
CA LEU A 27 -11.83 10.04 -16.19
C LEU A 27 -11.92 8.52 -16.16
N GLY A 28 -12.63 7.92 -15.18
CA GLY A 28 -12.77 6.48 -15.08
C GLY A 28 -11.64 5.79 -14.30
N TYR A 29 -10.93 6.51 -13.43
CA TYR A 29 -10.02 5.86 -12.48
C TYR A 29 -10.79 4.83 -11.65
N ASP A 30 -10.16 3.68 -11.43
CA ASP A 30 -10.74 2.57 -10.69
C ASP A 30 -10.88 2.87 -9.20
N SER A 31 -9.92 3.59 -8.62
CA SER A 31 -9.85 3.73 -7.16
C SER A 31 -9.11 4.99 -6.70
N ILE A 32 -9.39 5.41 -5.44
CA ILE A 32 -8.66 6.46 -4.71
C ILE A 32 -8.10 5.84 -3.44
N TRP A 33 -6.86 6.20 -3.11
CA TRP A 33 -6.12 5.60 -2.02
C TRP A 33 -5.61 6.62 -1.03
N THR A 34 -5.98 6.41 0.23
CA THR A 34 -5.47 7.13 1.40
C THR A 34 -4.48 6.26 2.15
N ALA A 35 -3.61 6.86 2.95
CA ALA A 35 -2.67 6.13 3.78
C ALA A 35 -2.69 6.68 5.21
N GLU A 36 -2.01 6.00 6.13
CA GLU A 36 -1.78 6.50 7.47
C GLU A 36 -0.36 6.20 7.94
N SER A 37 0.15 7.10 8.76
CA SER A 37 1.39 6.94 9.50
C SER A 37 1.24 7.63 10.86
N TYR A 38 1.82 8.80 11.05
CA TYR A 38 1.65 9.68 12.22
C TYR A 38 1.08 11.07 11.81
N GLY A 39 0.32 11.09 10.72
CA GLY A 39 -0.46 12.23 10.23
C GLY A 39 -1.97 11.96 10.34
N SER A 40 -2.72 12.10 9.25
CA SER A 40 -4.12 11.68 9.20
C SER A 40 -4.27 10.16 9.21
N ASP A 41 -5.38 9.65 9.77
CA ASP A 41 -5.78 8.27 9.58
C ASP A 41 -6.26 8.03 8.13
N ALA A 42 -6.34 6.76 7.73
CA ALA A 42 -6.73 6.44 6.36
C ALA A 42 -8.25 6.35 6.16
N PHE A 43 -9.01 5.96 7.16
CA PHE A 43 -10.45 5.69 7.00
C PHE A 43 -11.32 6.95 7.03
N SER A 44 -10.98 7.96 7.84
CA SER A 44 -11.78 9.21 7.92
C SER A 44 -11.88 9.92 6.57
N PRO A 45 -10.79 10.12 5.81
CA PRO A 45 -10.88 10.65 4.45
C PRO A 45 -11.70 9.77 3.51
N LEU A 46 -11.61 8.43 3.60
CA LEU A 46 -12.41 7.53 2.77
C LEU A 46 -13.90 7.65 3.07
N ALA A 47 -14.28 7.80 4.34
CA ALA A 47 -15.67 8.02 4.73
C ALA A 47 -16.22 9.34 4.15
N TYR A 48 -15.42 10.42 4.18
CA TYR A 48 -15.78 11.67 3.52
C TYR A 48 -15.93 11.50 2.00
N LEU A 49 -15.00 10.80 1.36
CA LEU A 49 -15.04 10.55 -0.08
C LEU A 49 -16.22 9.65 -0.48
N ALA A 50 -16.66 8.73 0.37
CA ALA A 50 -17.86 7.94 0.14
C ALA A 50 -19.11 8.79 -0.09
N ALA A 51 -19.21 9.92 0.60
CA ALA A 51 -20.35 10.84 0.48
C ALA A 51 -20.29 11.73 -0.78
N VAL A 52 -19.12 12.00 -1.32
CA VAL A 52 -18.94 12.98 -2.41
C VAL A 52 -18.55 12.36 -3.75
N THR A 53 -18.32 11.05 -3.79
CA THR A 53 -18.04 10.28 -5.01
C THR A 53 -19.12 9.21 -5.23
N LYS A 54 -19.25 8.66 -6.44
CA LYS A 54 -20.37 7.76 -6.79
C LYS A 54 -19.93 6.36 -7.20
N ARG A 55 -18.81 6.20 -7.89
CA ARG A 55 -18.41 4.96 -8.54
C ARG A 55 -17.03 4.49 -8.13
N ILE A 56 -16.10 5.43 -7.97
CA ILE A 56 -14.69 5.14 -7.71
C ILE A 56 -14.52 4.34 -6.42
N ARG A 57 -13.72 3.28 -6.45
CA ARG A 57 -13.42 2.48 -5.24
C ARG A 57 -12.57 3.29 -4.26
N LEU A 58 -12.69 2.97 -2.97
CA LEU A 58 -12.10 3.69 -1.84
C LEU A 58 -11.13 2.77 -1.13
N GLY A 59 -9.84 2.96 -1.38
CA GLY A 59 -8.78 2.08 -0.89
C GLY A 59 -7.94 2.71 0.23
N SER A 60 -7.55 1.90 1.20
CA SER A 60 -6.46 2.27 2.12
C SER A 60 -5.14 1.67 1.63
N GLY A 61 -4.13 2.49 1.49
CA GLY A 61 -2.82 2.06 1.04
C GLY A 61 -1.69 2.61 1.91
N VAL A 62 -1.59 2.18 3.17
CA VAL A 62 -2.31 1.15 3.92
C VAL A 62 -2.81 1.66 5.27
N ILE A 63 -3.74 0.93 5.93
CA ILE A 63 -3.96 1.09 7.37
C ILE A 63 -2.90 0.30 8.13
N GLN A 64 -2.54 0.78 9.32
CA GLN A 64 -1.56 0.12 10.17
C GLN A 64 -2.24 -0.82 11.18
N LEU A 65 -1.71 -2.04 11.30
CA LEU A 65 -2.26 -3.04 12.23
C LEU A 65 -2.25 -2.59 13.69
N ALA A 66 -1.26 -1.80 14.07
CA ALA A 66 -1.11 -1.31 15.43
C ALA A 66 -2.12 -0.20 15.79
N ALA A 67 -2.68 0.49 14.78
CA ALA A 67 -3.59 1.62 14.99
C ALA A 67 -4.96 1.19 15.53
N ARG A 68 -5.41 -0.02 15.22
CA ARG A 68 -6.74 -0.52 15.61
C ARG A 68 -6.80 -2.04 15.65
N THR A 69 -7.76 -2.58 16.39
CA THR A 69 -8.01 -4.04 16.41
C THR A 69 -8.59 -4.52 15.08
N PRO A 70 -8.45 -5.81 14.72
CA PRO A 70 -9.04 -6.35 13.49
C PRO A 70 -10.58 -6.22 13.48
N ALA A 71 -11.23 -6.31 14.63
CA ALA A 71 -12.67 -6.10 14.73
C ALA A 71 -13.06 -4.65 14.41
N ASN A 72 -12.33 -3.67 14.95
CA ASN A 72 -12.56 -2.26 14.64
C ASN A 72 -12.32 -1.97 13.16
N ALA A 73 -11.23 -2.47 12.59
CA ALA A 73 -10.92 -2.27 11.17
C ALA A 73 -12.00 -2.85 10.25
N ALA A 74 -12.48 -4.07 10.55
CA ALA A 74 -13.57 -4.70 9.79
C ALA A 74 -14.87 -3.90 9.91
N MET A 75 -15.24 -3.47 11.12
CA MET A 75 -16.44 -2.65 11.33
C MET A 75 -16.35 -1.32 10.58
N THR A 76 -15.22 -0.64 10.65
CA THR A 76 -15.02 0.65 9.96
C THR A 76 -15.12 0.46 8.44
N ALA A 77 -14.43 -0.53 7.88
CA ALA A 77 -14.47 -0.83 6.45
C ALA A 77 -15.91 -1.16 5.98
N GLY A 78 -16.60 -2.03 6.71
CA GLY A 78 -17.99 -2.38 6.39
C GLY A 78 -18.97 -1.21 6.53
N THR A 79 -18.74 -0.31 7.49
CA THR A 79 -19.54 0.90 7.65
C THR A 79 -19.34 1.85 6.47
N ILE A 80 -18.08 2.10 6.07
CA ILE A 80 -17.77 2.96 4.91
C ILE A 80 -18.33 2.35 3.62
N ASP A 81 -18.21 1.02 3.43
CA ASP A 81 -18.74 0.35 2.25
C ASP A 81 -20.27 0.49 2.16
N ALA A 82 -20.98 0.31 3.26
CA ALA A 82 -22.43 0.52 3.34
C ALA A 82 -22.82 1.98 3.02
N LEU A 83 -22.10 2.96 3.59
CA LEU A 83 -22.32 4.39 3.31
C LEU A 83 -22.02 4.75 1.85
N ALA A 84 -21.08 4.07 1.23
CA ALA A 84 -20.70 4.24 -0.18
C ALA A 84 -21.68 3.56 -1.16
N GLY A 85 -22.70 2.86 -0.69
CA GLY A 85 -23.66 2.11 -1.52
C GLY A 85 -23.24 0.66 -1.80
N GLY A 86 -22.17 0.18 -1.18
CA GLY A 86 -21.65 -1.20 -1.30
C GLY A 86 -20.65 -1.40 -2.44
N ASN A 87 -19.78 -2.39 -2.26
CA ASN A 87 -18.77 -2.84 -3.24
C ASN A 87 -17.73 -1.79 -3.66
N ARG A 88 -17.48 -0.79 -2.82
CA ARG A 88 -16.54 0.29 -3.14
C ARG A 88 -15.30 0.32 -2.25
N VAL A 89 -15.30 -0.33 -1.10
CA VAL A 89 -14.16 -0.28 -0.17
C VAL A 89 -13.12 -1.36 -0.49
N ILE A 90 -11.84 -1.00 -0.39
CA ILE A 90 -10.70 -1.91 -0.45
C ILE A 90 -9.86 -1.66 0.81
N VAL A 91 -9.58 -2.72 1.58
CA VAL A 91 -8.76 -2.59 2.79
C VAL A 91 -7.34 -3.02 2.50
N GLY A 92 -6.44 -2.06 2.36
CA GLY A 92 -5.00 -2.34 2.32
C GLY A 92 -4.40 -2.29 3.72
N LEU A 93 -3.67 -3.33 4.08
CA LEU A 93 -3.05 -3.55 5.39
C LEU A 93 -1.54 -3.43 5.34
N GLY A 94 -0.91 -2.94 6.41
CA GLY A 94 0.53 -2.90 6.56
C GLY A 94 0.99 -2.96 8.01
N VAL A 95 2.21 -3.47 8.23
CA VAL A 95 2.77 -3.63 9.58
C VAL A 95 3.47 -2.38 10.11
N SER A 96 3.93 -1.48 9.22
CA SER A 96 4.81 -0.35 9.56
C SER A 96 6.17 -0.81 10.14
N GLY A 97 6.87 0.08 10.82
CA GLY A 97 8.14 -0.18 11.51
C GLY A 97 8.02 -0.12 13.03
N PRO A 98 9.01 -0.65 13.79
CA PRO A 98 8.99 -0.62 15.24
C PRO A 98 8.83 0.80 15.81
N GLN A 99 9.43 1.80 15.16
CA GLN A 99 9.36 3.20 15.59
C GLN A 99 7.93 3.73 15.65
N ILE A 100 7.08 3.28 14.73
CA ILE A 100 5.66 3.68 14.69
C ILE A 100 4.84 2.77 15.61
N VAL A 101 5.06 1.46 15.54
CA VAL A 101 4.28 0.50 16.33
C VAL A 101 4.49 0.72 17.84
N GLU A 102 5.73 0.83 18.28
CA GLU A 102 6.08 1.01 19.69
C GLU A 102 6.06 2.48 20.09
N GLY A 103 6.65 3.36 19.28
CA GLY A 103 6.84 4.77 19.61
C GLY A 103 5.60 5.63 19.48
N TRP A 104 4.71 5.35 18.51
CA TRP A 104 3.51 6.14 18.28
C TRP A 104 2.25 5.47 18.81
N TYR A 105 2.07 4.17 18.52
CA TYR A 105 0.87 3.43 18.94
C TYR A 105 1.00 2.75 20.30
N GLY A 106 2.19 2.70 20.92
CA GLY A 106 2.42 2.08 22.21
C GLY A 106 2.10 0.58 22.23
N GLN A 107 2.23 -0.09 21.10
CA GLN A 107 1.95 -1.52 20.95
C GLN A 107 3.26 -2.31 20.85
N PRO A 108 3.34 -3.51 21.41
CA PRO A 108 4.54 -4.34 21.27
C PRO A 108 4.76 -4.68 19.79
N TRP A 109 6.02 -4.68 19.33
CA TRP A 109 6.37 -5.12 17.98
C TRP A 109 5.95 -6.57 17.72
N GLY A 110 6.23 -7.47 18.64
CA GLY A 110 5.83 -8.88 18.59
C GLY A 110 6.35 -9.62 17.35
N ARG A 111 5.50 -10.46 16.78
CA ARG A 111 5.79 -11.26 15.58
C ARG A 111 4.89 -10.82 14.41
N PRO A 112 5.29 -9.82 13.60
CA PRO A 112 4.43 -9.17 12.61
C PRO A 112 3.80 -10.12 11.59
N TYR A 113 4.52 -11.17 11.17
CA TYR A 113 3.99 -12.19 10.26
C TYR A 113 2.75 -12.88 10.83
N TYR A 114 2.80 -13.31 12.10
CA TYR A 114 1.67 -13.99 12.74
C TYR A 114 0.53 -13.02 13.07
N ARG A 115 0.88 -11.78 13.44
CA ARG A 115 -0.11 -10.72 13.66
C ARG A 115 -0.88 -10.41 12.37
N LEU A 116 -0.22 -10.29 11.21
CA LEU A 116 -0.86 -10.16 9.90
C LEU A 116 -1.84 -11.31 9.63
N ARG A 117 -1.36 -12.54 9.82
CA ARG A 117 -2.18 -13.73 9.58
C ARG A 117 -3.44 -13.72 10.44
N ASP A 118 -3.28 -13.55 11.74
CA ASP A 118 -4.40 -13.50 12.68
C ASP A 118 -5.37 -12.37 12.35
N TYR A 119 -4.85 -11.20 12.05
CA TYR A 119 -5.62 -10.01 11.72
C TYR A 119 -6.50 -10.22 10.48
N ILE A 120 -5.94 -10.70 9.39
CA ILE A 120 -6.66 -10.96 8.14
C ILE A 120 -7.73 -12.04 8.36
N MET A 121 -7.38 -13.12 9.04
CA MET A 121 -8.33 -14.22 9.31
C MET A 121 -9.51 -13.75 10.16
N ILE A 122 -9.28 -12.90 11.17
CA ILE A 122 -10.35 -12.33 12.01
C ILE A 122 -11.24 -11.41 11.15
N MET A 123 -10.67 -10.52 10.36
CA MET A 123 -11.45 -9.64 9.48
C MET A 123 -12.34 -10.44 8.52
N ARG A 124 -11.81 -11.49 7.88
CA ARG A 124 -12.59 -12.36 6.99
C ARG A 124 -13.77 -13.03 7.70
N LYS A 125 -13.55 -13.53 8.93
CA LYS A 125 -14.65 -14.11 9.74
C LYS A 125 -15.72 -13.07 10.06
N ILE A 126 -15.33 -11.83 10.35
CA ILE A 126 -16.26 -10.74 10.63
C ILE A 126 -17.08 -10.38 9.39
N PHE A 127 -16.43 -10.22 8.23
CA PHE A 127 -17.11 -9.92 6.97
C PHE A 127 -18.10 -11.01 6.56
N ARG A 128 -17.70 -12.29 6.62
CA ARG A 128 -18.56 -13.43 6.26
C ARG A 128 -19.76 -13.62 7.21
N ARG A 129 -19.61 -13.21 8.45
CA ARG A 129 -20.70 -13.25 9.44
C ARG A 129 -21.37 -14.63 9.60
N GLU A 130 -20.64 -15.73 9.37
CA GLU A 130 -21.17 -17.10 9.44
C GLU A 130 -21.57 -17.52 10.86
N GLY A 131 -20.97 -16.91 11.89
CA GLY A 131 -21.25 -17.17 13.31
C GLY A 131 -20.58 -16.18 14.24
N PRO A 132 -20.67 -16.38 15.55
CA PRO A 132 -19.86 -15.67 16.53
C PRO A 132 -18.37 -15.87 16.26
N VAL A 133 -17.57 -14.81 16.33
CA VAL A 133 -16.16 -14.84 15.94
C VAL A 133 -15.29 -15.34 17.09
N SER A 134 -14.69 -16.50 16.88
CA SER A 134 -13.60 -17.04 17.71
C SER A 134 -12.34 -17.21 16.87
N HIS A 135 -11.18 -16.92 17.44
CA HIS A 135 -9.88 -17.10 16.81
C HIS A 135 -8.83 -17.41 17.86
N SER A 136 -8.11 -18.51 17.68
CA SER A 136 -6.94 -18.85 18.49
C SER A 136 -5.69 -18.68 17.64
N GLY A 137 -5.12 -17.46 17.69
CA GLY A 137 -3.96 -17.09 16.92
C GLY A 137 -2.67 -17.11 17.73
N LYS A 138 -1.55 -16.87 17.03
CA LYS A 138 -0.24 -16.75 17.70
C LYS A 138 0.03 -15.36 18.28
N GLU A 139 -0.65 -14.34 17.81
CA GLU A 139 -0.54 -12.96 18.26
C GLU A 139 -1.88 -12.37 18.69
N ILE A 140 -2.99 -12.81 18.09
CA ILE A 140 -4.32 -12.28 18.41
C ILE A 140 -5.27 -13.45 18.64
N SER A 141 -5.91 -13.47 19.81
CA SER A 141 -6.98 -14.45 20.13
C SER A 141 -8.28 -13.71 20.47
N LEU A 142 -9.41 -14.25 20.04
CA LEU A 142 -10.75 -13.78 20.36
C LEU A 142 -11.62 -14.97 20.79
N PRO A 143 -12.31 -14.91 21.95
CA PRO A 143 -12.20 -13.85 22.98
C PRO A 143 -10.79 -13.72 23.56
N TYR A 144 -10.50 -12.60 24.18
CA TYR A 144 -9.24 -12.41 24.90
C TYR A 144 -9.27 -13.11 26.27
N GLU A 145 -8.29 -14.00 26.49
CA GLU A 145 -8.17 -14.81 27.72
C GLU A 145 -6.80 -14.61 28.42
N GLY A 146 -6.04 -13.59 27.99
CA GLY A 146 -4.73 -13.30 28.53
C GLY A 146 -4.75 -12.51 29.86
N PRO A 147 -3.58 -12.03 30.32
CA PRO A 147 -3.47 -11.26 31.55
C PRO A 147 -4.42 -10.06 31.58
N GLY A 148 -5.14 -9.90 32.71
CA GLY A 148 -6.16 -8.85 32.88
C GLY A 148 -7.54 -9.18 32.28
N SER A 149 -7.76 -10.39 31.75
CA SER A 149 -9.10 -10.85 31.33
C SER A 149 -10.03 -10.95 32.54
N SER A 150 -11.28 -10.51 32.36
CA SER A 150 -12.34 -10.69 33.38
C SER A 150 -12.88 -12.14 33.44
N GLY A 151 -12.56 -12.97 32.42
CA GLY A 151 -13.15 -14.31 32.26
C GLY A 151 -14.62 -14.30 31.78
N LEU A 152 -15.20 -13.13 31.48
CA LEU A 152 -16.61 -12.98 31.08
C LEU A 152 -16.78 -12.82 29.56
N ALA A 153 -15.70 -12.82 28.79
CA ALA A 153 -15.75 -12.60 27.36
C ALA A 153 -16.50 -13.72 26.62
N LYS A 154 -17.32 -13.33 25.65
CA LYS A 154 -18.04 -14.24 24.76
C LYS A 154 -17.71 -13.95 23.30
N PRO A 155 -17.65 -14.95 22.42
CA PRO A 155 -17.63 -14.71 20.97
C PRO A 155 -18.85 -13.91 20.54
N LEU A 156 -18.61 -12.85 19.74
CA LEU A 156 -19.67 -11.98 19.24
C LEU A 156 -19.76 -12.10 17.71
N ARG A 157 -20.94 -11.84 17.17
CA ARG A 157 -21.18 -11.73 15.73
C ARG A 157 -21.57 -10.29 15.41
N SER A 158 -21.02 -9.72 14.34
CA SER A 158 -21.38 -8.37 13.91
C SER A 158 -22.88 -8.23 13.70
N ILE A 159 -23.46 -7.15 14.16
CA ILE A 159 -24.88 -6.81 13.91
C ILE A 159 -25.03 -6.31 12.47
N LEU A 160 -24.07 -5.50 11.98
CA LEU A 160 -24.06 -5.00 10.61
C LEU A 160 -23.85 -6.17 9.63
N HIS A 161 -24.72 -6.29 8.65
CA HIS A 161 -24.60 -7.19 7.52
C HIS A 161 -23.66 -6.56 6.49
N MET A 162 -22.38 -6.82 6.63
CA MET A 162 -21.35 -6.29 5.75
C MET A 162 -21.28 -7.09 4.45
N ASN A 163 -20.72 -6.47 3.42
CA ASN A 163 -20.29 -7.18 2.22
C ASN A 163 -19.20 -8.22 2.61
N PRO A 164 -19.42 -9.54 2.40
CA PRO A 164 -18.45 -10.57 2.75
C PRO A 164 -17.19 -10.52 1.88
N ASP A 165 -17.29 -9.90 0.70
CA ASP A 165 -16.27 -9.87 -0.33
C ASP A 165 -15.49 -8.55 -0.38
N ILE A 166 -15.53 -7.73 0.70
CA ILE A 166 -14.66 -6.55 0.79
C ILE A 166 -13.21 -7.00 0.56
N PRO A 167 -12.55 -6.50 -0.51
CA PRO A 167 -11.20 -6.89 -0.83
C PRO A 167 -10.21 -6.49 0.26
N ILE A 168 -9.32 -7.42 0.63
CA ILE A 168 -8.17 -7.15 1.49
C ILE A 168 -6.91 -7.22 0.64
N MET A 169 -6.13 -6.15 0.63
CA MET A 169 -4.81 -6.10 0.00
C MET A 169 -3.72 -5.96 1.06
N LEU A 170 -2.51 -6.36 0.76
CA LEU A 170 -1.41 -6.30 1.72
C LEU A 170 -0.19 -5.59 1.12
N GLY A 171 0.36 -4.63 1.88
CA GLY A 171 1.70 -4.13 1.68
C GLY A 171 2.71 -5.18 2.15
N ALA A 172 3.42 -5.81 1.22
CA ALA A 172 4.34 -6.91 1.49
C ALA A 172 5.52 -6.88 0.53
N GLU A 173 6.74 -7.21 1.03
CA GLU A 173 7.95 -7.06 0.22
C GLU A 173 8.89 -8.28 0.31
N ASN A 174 8.89 -8.98 1.43
CA ASN A 174 9.74 -10.16 1.57
C ASN A 174 9.00 -11.44 1.22
N GLU A 175 9.74 -12.50 0.96
CA GLU A 175 9.21 -13.80 0.53
C GLU A 175 8.08 -14.32 1.42
N ALA A 176 8.26 -14.25 2.76
CA ALA A 176 7.28 -14.78 3.69
C ALA A 176 5.95 -14.01 3.64
N THR A 177 6.01 -12.66 3.61
CA THR A 177 4.83 -11.81 3.59
C THR A 177 4.14 -11.77 2.22
N VAL A 178 4.89 -11.87 1.10
CA VAL A 178 4.30 -11.99 -0.24
C VAL A 178 3.58 -13.33 -0.41
N LYS A 179 4.15 -14.44 0.10
CA LYS A 179 3.46 -15.75 0.14
C LYS A 179 2.18 -15.67 0.97
N LEU A 180 2.23 -15.01 2.14
CA LEU A 180 1.05 -14.82 2.99
C LEU A 180 -0.01 -13.96 2.31
N CYS A 181 0.40 -12.89 1.63
CA CYS A 181 -0.47 -12.03 0.85
C CYS A 181 -1.24 -12.84 -0.21
N ALA A 182 -0.53 -13.60 -1.02
CA ALA A 182 -1.14 -14.45 -2.05
C ALA A 182 -2.05 -15.54 -1.44
N GLU A 183 -1.72 -16.09 -0.27
CA GLU A 183 -2.53 -17.08 0.44
C GLU A 183 -3.86 -16.47 0.94
N LEU A 184 -3.84 -15.33 1.60
CA LEU A 184 -4.98 -14.83 2.40
C LEU A 184 -5.68 -13.59 1.82
N CYS A 185 -5.01 -12.80 0.96
CA CYS A 185 -5.53 -11.52 0.46
C CYS A 185 -6.02 -11.63 -0.98
N ASP A 186 -6.71 -10.59 -1.45
CA ASP A 186 -7.24 -10.49 -2.81
C ASP A 186 -6.32 -9.69 -3.72
N GLY A 187 -5.33 -9.01 -3.15
CA GLY A 187 -4.34 -8.25 -3.90
C GLY A 187 -3.12 -7.87 -3.07
N TRP A 188 -2.17 -7.31 -3.78
CA TRP A 188 -0.85 -6.95 -3.27
C TRP A 188 -0.51 -5.50 -3.62
N LEU A 189 0.00 -4.77 -2.64
CA LEU A 189 0.50 -3.39 -2.75
C LEU A 189 2.03 -3.40 -2.57
N PRO A 190 2.79 -3.73 -3.61
CA PRO A 190 4.25 -3.74 -3.52
C PRO A 190 4.82 -2.32 -3.48
N LEU A 191 5.80 -2.09 -2.61
CA LEU A 191 6.53 -0.82 -2.55
C LEU A 191 7.69 -0.76 -3.55
N GLY A 192 8.34 -1.89 -3.77
CA GLY A 192 9.55 -2.01 -4.58
C GLY A 192 9.39 -2.61 -5.96
N PHE A 193 8.18 -2.72 -6.43
CA PHE A 193 7.90 -3.27 -7.76
C PHE A 193 8.28 -2.28 -8.86
N VAL A 194 9.03 -2.76 -9.83
CA VAL A 194 9.43 -2.03 -11.04
C VAL A 194 9.31 -2.93 -12.26
N PRO A 195 9.33 -2.42 -13.49
CA PRO A 195 9.41 -3.25 -14.68
C PRO A 195 10.53 -4.29 -14.55
N GLY A 196 10.24 -5.55 -14.91
CA GLY A 196 11.19 -6.67 -14.75
C GLY A 196 11.18 -7.34 -13.37
N SER A 197 10.41 -6.86 -12.38
CA SER A 197 10.36 -7.46 -11.03
C SER A 197 9.61 -8.80 -10.96
N MET A 198 8.64 -9.05 -11.84
CA MET A 198 7.73 -10.19 -11.76
C MET A 198 8.43 -11.57 -11.72
N PRO A 199 9.52 -11.84 -12.44
CA PRO A 199 10.21 -13.12 -12.37
C PRO A 199 10.66 -13.51 -10.95
N ARG A 200 11.02 -12.51 -10.12
CA ARG A 200 11.38 -12.71 -8.72
C ARG A 200 10.16 -13.04 -7.85
N TYR A 201 9.06 -12.32 -8.04
CA TYR A 201 7.90 -12.41 -7.15
C TYR A 201 6.94 -13.53 -7.54
N ARG A 202 6.88 -13.91 -8.81
CA ARG A 202 5.98 -14.96 -9.33
C ARG A 202 6.06 -16.27 -8.53
N PRO A 203 7.23 -16.86 -8.23
CA PRO A 203 7.30 -18.12 -7.47
C PRO A 203 6.73 -17.99 -6.05
N TRP A 204 6.86 -16.81 -5.44
CA TRP A 204 6.32 -16.55 -4.11
C TRP A 204 4.79 -16.44 -4.14
N LEU A 205 4.25 -15.72 -5.12
CA LEU A 205 2.81 -15.58 -5.33
C LEU A 205 2.17 -16.94 -5.62
N GLU A 206 2.71 -17.71 -6.54
CA GLU A 206 2.24 -19.06 -6.87
C GLU A 206 2.28 -20.02 -5.67
N THR A 207 3.30 -19.89 -4.82
CA THR A 207 3.36 -20.66 -3.57
C THR A 207 2.23 -20.30 -2.61
N GLY A 208 1.92 -19.00 -2.48
CA GLY A 208 0.78 -18.53 -1.69
C GLY A 208 -0.56 -19.00 -2.25
N PHE A 209 -0.76 -18.92 -3.56
CA PHE A 209 -1.98 -19.41 -4.21
C PHE A 209 -2.19 -20.92 -4.00
N ARG A 210 -1.13 -21.74 -4.11
CA ARG A 210 -1.23 -23.18 -3.78
C ARG A 210 -1.63 -23.43 -2.33
N ARG A 211 -1.13 -22.62 -1.38
CA ARG A 211 -1.53 -22.72 0.04
C ARG A 211 -2.98 -22.33 0.29
N ALA A 212 -3.52 -21.38 -0.47
CA ALA A 212 -4.91 -20.97 -0.38
C ALA A 212 -5.87 -22.10 -0.77
N GLY A 213 -5.52 -22.96 -1.73
CA GLY A 213 -6.25 -24.16 -2.11
C GLY A 213 -7.64 -23.96 -2.73
N ASN A 214 -8.02 -22.70 -3.06
CA ASN A 214 -9.36 -22.32 -3.50
C ASN A 214 -9.41 -21.78 -4.94
N GLY A 215 -8.45 -22.18 -5.79
CA GLY A 215 -8.37 -21.77 -7.19
C GLY A 215 -7.92 -20.32 -7.39
N LYS A 216 -7.20 -19.73 -6.41
CA LYS A 216 -6.52 -18.44 -6.57
C LYS A 216 -5.44 -18.53 -7.66
N SER A 217 -5.31 -17.48 -8.44
CA SER A 217 -4.30 -17.36 -9.50
C SER A 217 -3.95 -15.89 -9.73
N LEU A 218 -2.89 -15.63 -10.50
CA LEU A 218 -2.52 -14.27 -10.90
C LEU A 218 -3.63 -13.54 -11.67
N GLU A 219 -4.45 -14.25 -12.41
CA GLU A 219 -5.57 -13.69 -13.20
C GLU A 219 -6.68 -13.08 -12.32
N LYS A 220 -6.81 -13.58 -11.09
CA LYS A 220 -7.82 -13.15 -10.11
C LYS A 220 -7.24 -12.30 -8.98
N PHE A 221 -5.97 -11.94 -9.05
CA PHE A 221 -5.23 -11.28 -7.99
C PHE A 221 -4.78 -9.89 -8.41
N GLU A 222 -5.17 -8.85 -7.67
CA GLU A 222 -4.81 -7.48 -8.01
C GLU A 222 -3.38 -7.16 -7.52
N ILE A 223 -2.56 -6.56 -8.39
CA ILE A 223 -1.20 -6.11 -8.07
C ILE A 223 -1.10 -4.63 -8.43
N TYR A 224 -0.99 -3.77 -7.41
CA TYR A 224 -1.01 -2.32 -7.57
C TYR A 224 0.26 -1.67 -7.00
N PRO A 225 1.35 -1.62 -7.76
CA PRO A 225 2.52 -0.83 -7.39
C PRO A 225 2.21 0.66 -7.46
N MET A 226 2.91 1.43 -6.62
CA MET A 226 2.90 2.89 -6.68
C MET A 226 3.73 3.34 -7.90
N LEU A 227 3.20 4.30 -8.64
CA LEU A 227 3.83 4.86 -9.83
C LEU A 227 3.80 6.39 -9.77
N PRO A 228 4.90 7.02 -9.35
CA PRO A 228 5.05 8.47 -9.42
C PRO A 228 5.04 8.96 -10.88
N VAL A 229 4.29 10.03 -11.15
CA VAL A 229 4.20 10.65 -12.48
C VAL A 229 4.45 12.15 -12.37
N ILE A 230 5.46 12.64 -13.08
CA ILE A 230 5.87 14.04 -13.07
C ILE A 230 6.03 14.53 -14.51
N ILE A 231 5.16 15.45 -14.94
CA ILE A 231 5.30 16.12 -16.23
C ILE A 231 6.29 17.28 -16.06
N GLU A 232 7.46 17.16 -16.71
CA GLU A 232 8.52 18.13 -16.63
C GLU A 232 9.37 18.09 -17.91
N LYS A 233 9.75 19.28 -18.43
CA LYS A 233 10.64 19.36 -19.62
C LYS A 233 12.08 19.00 -19.26
N ASP A 234 12.56 19.51 -18.14
CA ASP A 234 13.89 19.21 -17.62
C ASP A 234 13.82 18.00 -16.68
N VAL A 235 14.05 16.83 -17.25
CA VAL A 235 14.04 15.55 -16.56
C VAL A 235 15.10 15.50 -15.45
N GLY A 236 16.30 16.01 -15.70
CA GLY A 236 17.39 16.05 -14.73
C GLY A 236 17.04 16.87 -13.49
N SER A 237 16.47 18.05 -13.69
CA SER A 237 15.99 18.90 -12.59
C SER A 237 14.87 18.21 -11.79
N ALA A 238 13.93 17.54 -12.45
CA ALA A 238 12.87 16.79 -11.76
C ALA A 238 13.44 15.65 -10.91
N MET A 239 14.38 14.87 -11.45
CA MET A 239 15.04 13.80 -10.72
C MET A 239 15.85 14.31 -9.53
N ALA A 240 16.57 15.41 -9.70
CA ALA A 240 17.37 16.02 -8.63
C ALA A 240 16.51 16.36 -7.39
N ARG A 241 15.26 16.81 -7.59
CA ARG A 241 14.34 17.10 -6.48
C ARG A 241 13.90 15.85 -5.69
N MET A 242 13.98 14.66 -6.27
CA MET A 242 13.62 13.39 -5.59
C MET A 242 14.79 12.79 -4.80
N LYS A 243 16.02 13.10 -5.16
CA LYS A 243 17.22 12.49 -4.57
C LYS A 243 17.31 12.63 -3.04
N PRO A 244 17.02 13.79 -2.41
CA PRO A 244 17.12 13.95 -0.96
C PRO A 244 16.19 12.98 -0.19
N GLU A 245 14.96 12.80 -0.67
CA GLU A 245 14.00 11.87 -0.05
C GLU A 245 14.47 10.40 -0.19
N ILE A 246 14.93 10.03 -1.38
CA ILE A 246 15.46 8.68 -1.61
C ILE A 246 16.68 8.42 -0.71
N ALA A 247 17.58 9.39 -0.58
CA ALA A 247 18.75 9.29 0.30
C ALA A 247 18.35 9.16 1.78
N LEU A 248 17.30 9.85 2.23
CA LEU A 248 16.74 9.68 3.56
C LEU A 248 16.24 8.25 3.79
N TYR A 249 15.45 7.69 2.90
CA TYR A 249 14.91 6.34 3.04
C TYR A 249 16.02 5.28 2.94
N VAL A 250 16.89 5.36 1.96
CA VAL A 250 17.97 4.38 1.73
C VAL A 250 19.08 4.48 2.80
N GLY A 251 19.39 5.69 3.25
CA GLY A 251 20.48 5.94 4.19
C GLY A 251 20.06 6.04 5.65
N GLY A 252 18.89 6.63 5.95
CA GLY A 252 18.50 7.03 7.29
C GLY A 252 17.30 6.32 7.91
N MET A 253 16.46 5.66 7.12
CA MET A 253 15.24 5.01 7.63
C MET A 253 15.49 3.55 7.99
N GLY A 254 16.00 3.30 9.18
CA GLY A 254 16.25 1.96 9.69
C GLY A 254 17.58 1.87 10.45
N ALA A 255 17.86 0.69 11.03
CA ALA A 255 19.14 0.40 11.64
C ALA A 255 20.21 0.14 10.55
N ARG A 256 21.48 0.41 10.87
CA ARG A 256 22.61 0.23 9.94
C ARG A 256 22.61 -1.16 9.25
N ASN A 257 22.23 -2.19 9.99
CA ASN A 257 22.24 -3.58 9.53
C ASN A 257 20.84 -4.09 9.13
N LYS A 258 19.83 -3.22 9.12
CA LYS A 258 18.45 -3.61 8.80
C LYS A 258 17.69 -2.39 8.26
N ASN A 259 17.94 -2.07 7.01
CA ASN A 259 17.25 -1.02 6.29
C ASN A 259 16.57 -1.62 5.04
N PHE A 260 15.27 -1.75 5.14
CA PHE A 260 14.44 -2.29 4.08
C PHE A 260 14.59 -1.54 2.73
N HIS A 261 14.66 -0.20 2.77
CA HIS A 261 14.80 0.60 1.53
C HIS A 261 16.17 0.44 0.88
N ASN A 262 17.22 0.24 1.70
CA ASN A 262 18.56 -0.06 1.22
C ASN A 262 18.60 -1.44 0.55
N GLU A 263 18.04 -2.46 1.21
CA GLU A 263 17.93 -3.82 0.67
C GLU A 263 17.16 -3.83 -0.66
N LEU A 264 16.09 -3.04 -0.75
CA LEU A 264 15.30 -2.90 -1.97
C LEU A 264 16.11 -2.31 -3.12
N MET A 265 16.89 -1.26 -2.85
CA MET A 265 17.76 -0.63 -3.85
C MET A 265 18.84 -1.61 -4.35
N ILE A 266 19.43 -2.41 -3.46
CA ILE A 266 20.36 -3.50 -3.83
C ILE A 266 19.66 -4.49 -4.77
N GLN A 267 18.45 -4.89 -4.45
CA GLN A 267 17.68 -5.85 -5.24
C GLN A 267 17.27 -5.31 -6.61
N GLN A 268 17.20 -4.00 -6.78
CA GLN A 268 16.94 -3.33 -8.05
C GLN A 268 18.20 -3.13 -8.90
N GLY A 269 19.36 -3.64 -8.45
CA GLY A 269 20.60 -3.62 -9.23
C GLY A 269 21.57 -2.50 -8.89
N PHE A 270 21.37 -1.79 -7.75
CA PHE A 270 22.22 -0.67 -7.36
C PHE A 270 22.93 -0.89 -5.99
N PRO A 271 23.67 -2.01 -5.79
CA PRO A 271 24.26 -2.33 -4.50
C PRO A 271 25.35 -1.34 -4.05
N GLU A 272 26.20 -0.88 -4.96
CA GLU A 272 27.28 0.06 -4.66
C GLU A 272 26.73 1.43 -4.26
N ALA A 273 25.74 1.94 -5.00
CA ALA A 273 25.09 3.20 -4.67
C ALA A 273 24.33 3.10 -3.35
N ALA A 274 23.64 2.00 -3.06
CA ALA A 274 22.95 1.79 -1.80
C ALA A 274 23.90 1.83 -0.59
N ALA A 275 25.05 1.17 -0.69
CA ALA A 275 26.09 1.20 0.34
C ALA A 275 26.66 2.61 0.53
N ARG A 276 26.98 3.30 -0.57
CA ARG A 276 27.52 4.66 -0.55
C ARG A 276 26.56 5.68 0.04
N ILE A 277 25.28 5.64 -0.34
CA ILE A 277 24.24 6.52 0.22
C ILE A 277 24.12 6.31 1.73
N GLN A 278 24.08 5.07 2.20
CA GLN A 278 23.98 4.77 3.63
C GLN A 278 25.21 5.26 4.41
N GLU A 279 26.42 5.01 3.91
CA GLU A 279 27.66 5.50 4.51
C GLU A 279 27.62 7.03 4.69
N LEU A 280 27.35 7.76 3.60
CA LEU A 280 27.33 9.22 3.59
C LEU A 280 26.23 9.77 4.53
N TYR A 281 25.05 9.20 4.46
CA TYR A 281 23.91 9.66 5.25
C TYR A 281 24.14 9.49 6.76
N LEU A 282 24.66 8.33 7.17
CA LEU A 282 25.00 8.05 8.58
C LEU A 282 26.19 8.89 9.10
N ALA A 283 27.07 9.32 8.18
CA ALA A 283 28.13 10.29 8.48
C ALA A 283 27.65 11.77 8.57
N GLY A 284 26.34 12.02 8.39
CA GLY A 284 25.74 13.35 8.39
C GLY A 284 25.91 14.13 7.07
N ARG A 285 26.53 13.53 6.06
CA ARG A 285 26.82 14.12 4.71
C ARG A 285 25.62 13.98 3.80
N LYS A 286 24.48 14.57 4.19
CA LYS A 286 23.17 14.33 3.54
C LYS A 286 23.10 14.80 2.09
N GLU A 287 23.74 15.92 1.75
CA GLU A 287 23.78 16.46 0.39
C GLU A 287 24.57 15.53 -0.54
N GLU A 288 25.69 15.00 -0.07
CA GLU A 288 26.49 14.04 -0.82
C GLU A 288 25.78 12.68 -0.95
N ALA A 289 25.05 12.26 0.08
CA ALA A 289 24.20 11.08 0.01
C ALA A 289 23.10 11.26 -1.06
N ALA A 290 22.48 12.43 -1.14
CA ALA A 290 21.53 12.75 -2.18
C ALA A 290 22.18 12.76 -3.58
N ALA A 291 23.36 13.36 -3.72
CA ALA A 291 24.10 13.36 -4.98
C ALA A 291 24.50 11.94 -5.44
N ALA A 292 24.69 11.00 -4.52
CA ALA A 292 25.03 9.61 -4.82
C ALA A 292 23.83 8.77 -5.32
N VAL A 293 22.61 9.32 -5.31
CA VAL A 293 21.43 8.62 -5.85
C VAL A 293 21.49 8.60 -7.38
N PRO A 294 21.53 7.41 -8.04
CA PRO A 294 21.58 7.33 -9.49
C PRO A 294 20.29 7.82 -10.15
N ASP A 295 20.40 8.53 -11.25
CA ASP A 295 19.24 8.93 -12.06
C ASP A 295 18.50 7.70 -12.63
N ASP A 296 19.23 6.67 -13.03
CA ASP A 296 18.67 5.40 -13.53
C ASP A 296 17.75 4.71 -12.52
N LEU A 297 18.05 4.81 -11.22
CA LEU A 297 17.17 4.28 -10.17
C LEU A 297 15.84 5.05 -10.12
N ILE A 298 15.90 6.38 -10.24
CA ILE A 298 14.71 7.23 -10.22
C ILE A 298 13.88 6.94 -11.47
N ASP A 299 14.53 6.87 -12.59
CA ASP A 299 13.90 6.59 -13.88
C ASP A 299 13.24 5.19 -13.91
N LEU A 300 13.86 4.20 -13.28
CA LEU A 300 13.29 2.86 -13.12
C LEU A 300 11.99 2.88 -12.27
N ARG A 301 11.88 3.79 -11.30
CA ARG A 301 10.79 3.83 -10.31
C ARG A 301 9.65 4.79 -10.65
N ALA A 302 9.82 5.68 -11.64
CA ALA A 302 8.88 6.77 -11.91
C ALA A 302 8.76 7.07 -13.40
N LEU A 303 7.65 7.69 -13.78
CA LEU A 303 7.44 8.27 -15.10
C LEU A 303 7.69 9.78 -15.04
N ILE A 304 8.84 10.23 -15.52
CA ILE A 304 9.27 11.62 -15.46
C ILE A 304 9.58 12.13 -16.86
N GLY A 305 9.12 13.32 -17.22
CA GLY A 305 9.48 13.97 -18.46
C GLY A 305 8.30 14.59 -19.21
N PRO A 306 8.52 15.01 -20.45
CA PRO A 306 7.45 15.46 -21.32
C PRO A 306 6.47 14.31 -21.64
N PRO A 307 5.22 14.62 -22.03
CA PRO A 307 4.16 13.64 -22.27
C PRO A 307 4.59 12.46 -23.16
N ASP A 308 5.33 12.71 -24.22
CA ASP A 308 5.75 11.65 -25.16
C ASP A 308 6.74 10.67 -24.51
N ARG A 309 7.64 11.15 -23.65
CA ARG A 309 8.53 10.30 -22.88
C ARG A 309 7.74 9.43 -21.88
N ILE A 310 6.78 10.00 -21.18
CA ILE A 310 5.90 9.28 -20.26
C ILE A 310 5.14 8.19 -21.00
N ARG A 311 4.54 8.49 -22.17
CA ARG A 311 3.85 7.51 -23.02
C ARG A 311 4.73 6.34 -23.43
N THR A 312 5.95 6.63 -23.84
CA THR A 312 6.92 5.61 -24.27
C THR A 312 7.29 4.70 -23.11
N ARG A 313 7.61 5.29 -21.95
CA ARG A 313 8.03 4.53 -20.78
C ARG A 313 6.90 3.79 -20.07
N TYR A 314 5.68 4.26 -20.17
CA TYR A 314 4.52 3.57 -19.62
C TYR A 314 4.36 2.15 -20.18
N ARG A 315 4.76 1.90 -21.41
CA ARG A 315 4.70 0.55 -22.02
C ARG A 315 5.52 -0.49 -21.27
N GLU A 316 6.63 -0.09 -20.67
CA GLU A 316 7.44 -0.97 -19.83
C GLU A 316 6.66 -1.41 -18.58
N TRP A 317 5.93 -0.46 -17.96
CA TRP A 317 5.08 -0.69 -16.81
C TRP A 317 3.84 -1.52 -17.15
N GLU A 318 3.20 -1.24 -18.27
CA GLU A 318 2.04 -1.98 -18.75
C GLU A 318 2.35 -3.47 -18.91
N ASN A 319 3.55 -3.82 -19.34
CA ASN A 319 4.01 -5.19 -19.53
C ASN A 319 4.72 -5.79 -18.29
N SER A 320 4.69 -5.10 -17.16
CA SER A 320 5.41 -5.52 -15.94
C SER A 320 4.78 -6.70 -15.20
N GLY A 321 3.53 -7.03 -15.51
CA GLY A 321 2.72 -8.02 -14.78
C GLY A 321 1.90 -7.43 -13.63
N ALA A 322 1.91 -6.10 -13.43
CA ALA A 322 0.95 -5.40 -12.58
C ALA A 322 -0.45 -5.43 -13.22
N THR A 323 -1.50 -5.41 -12.40
CA THR A 323 -2.90 -5.36 -12.86
C THR A 323 -3.47 -3.95 -12.85
N GLY A 324 -2.82 -3.05 -12.16
CA GLY A 324 -3.13 -1.63 -12.08
C GLY A 324 -1.99 -0.86 -11.42
N PHE A 325 -2.11 0.46 -11.37
CA PHE A 325 -1.09 1.34 -10.77
C PHE A 325 -1.71 2.34 -9.82
N LEU A 326 -1.05 2.59 -8.69
CA LEU A 326 -1.37 3.69 -7.80
C LEU A 326 -0.62 4.93 -8.27
N ILE A 327 -1.28 5.77 -9.05
CA ILE A 327 -0.72 6.99 -9.62
C ILE A 327 -0.49 8.01 -8.52
N GLN A 328 0.77 8.40 -8.32
CA GLN A 328 1.17 9.47 -7.44
C GLN A 328 1.51 10.71 -8.28
N ALA A 329 0.59 11.64 -8.39
CA ALA A 329 0.76 12.84 -9.20
C ALA A 329 0.37 14.11 -8.43
N GLY A 330 1.24 15.11 -8.48
CA GLY A 330 1.00 16.45 -7.94
C GLY A 330 0.29 17.38 -8.92
N GLN A 331 0.25 17.03 -10.20
CA GLN A 331 -0.23 17.85 -11.32
C GLN A 331 -1.56 17.28 -11.85
N ASP A 332 -2.53 18.14 -12.14
CA ASP A 332 -3.82 17.72 -12.70
C ASP A 332 -3.64 17.12 -14.11
N GLU A 333 -2.75 17.71 -14.92
CA GLU A 333 -2.43 17.25 -16.27
C GLU A 333 -1.84 15.83 -16.30
N ALA A 334 -1.15 15.43 -15.24
CA ALA A 334 -0.60 14.08 -15.14
C ALA A 334 -1.71 13.02 -15.01
N ILE A 335 -2.83 13.36 -14.37
CA ILE A 335 -3.97 12.45 -14.24
C ILE A 335 -4.66 12.28 -15.58
N ASP A 336 -4.87 13.39 -16.32
CA ASP A 336 -5.46 13.35 -17.67
C ASP A 336 -4.56 12.56 -18.64
N LEU A 337 -3.24 12.78 -18.59
CA LEU A 337 -2.25 12.05 -19.37
C LEU A 337 -2.30 10.55 -19.09
N MET A 338 -2.33 10.15 -17.81
CA MET A 338 -2.32 8.75 -17.44
C MET A 338 -3.63 8.05 -17.84
N ALA A 339 -4.77 8.73 -17.75
CA ALA A 339 -6.05 8.21 -18.23
C ALA A 339 -6.00 7.93 -19.74
N ASP A 340 -5.43 8.85 -20.52
CA ASP A 340 -5.26 8.70 -21.96
C ASP A 340 -4.29 7.55 -22.30
N VAL A 341 -3.14 7.49 -21.64
CA VAL A 341 -2.12 6.47 -21.88
C VAL A 341 -2.59 5.06 -21.52
N ALA A 342 -3.37 4.93 -20.44
CA ALA A 342 -3.95 3.66 -20.02
C ALA A 342 -5.22 3.26 -20.78
N GLY A 343 -5.71 4.15 -21.66
CA GLY A 343 -6.91 3.90 -22.46
C GLY A 343 -8.21 3.85 -21.64
N ILE A 344 -8.23 4.45 -20.42
CA ILE A 344 -9.43 4.59 -19.62
C ILE A 344 -10.13 5.90 -20.00
N ARG A 345 -11.42 5.80 -20.27
CA ARG A 345 -12.30 6.97 -20.45
C ARG A 345 -13.58 6.68 -19.71
N GLY A 346 -14.00 7.63 -18.86
CA GLY A 346 -15.25 7.56 -18.10
C GLY A 346 -16.49 7.58 -18.97
#